data_7dd48152fb581adf945c37bc364bc7bb
#
_entry.id   7dd48152fb581adf945c37bc364bc7bb
#
_cell.length_a   1.000
_cell.length_b   1.000
_cell.length_c   1.000
_cell.angle_alpha   90.00
_cell.angle_beta   90.00
_cell.angle_gamma   90.00
#
_symmetry.space_group_name_H-M   'P 1'
#
loop_
_entity.id
_entity.type
_entity.pdbx_description
1 polymer ?
#
loop_
_entity_poly.entity_id
_entity_poly.type
_entity_poly.pdbx_seq_one_letter_code
_entity_poly.pdbx_strand_id
1 'polypeptide(L)'
;MPQHGTRTGRTVMKNRPGVAWTLEAQPWAGAKAYKEISTKLIKWNLRAPAGLEALVRHMVATVVADGGRHVSVHLAEQSRQLLILAMSHQAKAGAISEDVGARMLELGAVSCSTEMTAEGRQVWAILDLTGPPGRTQ
;
A
#
# COMPACT_ATOMS: atom_id res chain seq x y z
N MET A 1 -28.21 -20.67 -7.35
CA MET A 1 -27.67 -20.60 -7.56
C MET A 1 -27.18 -20.39 -7.42
N PRO A 2 -27.30 -20.59 -7.23
CA PRO A 2 -26.70 -20.50 -7.15
C PRO A 2 -26.12 -20.20 -6.96
N GLN A 3 -26.10 -20.20 -6.82
CA GLN A 3 -25.44 -20.08 -6.72
C GLN A 3 -24.87 -19.82 -6.62
N HIS A 4 -25.01 -19.88 -6.51
CA HIS A 4 -24.35 -19.66 -6.32
C HIS A 4 -23.89 -19.19 -5.85
N GLY A 5 -24.20 -19.24 -5.67
CA GLY A 5 -23.66 -18.83 -5.28
C GLY A 5 -23.37 -18.46 -4.50
N THR A 6 -23.58 -18.66 -4.21
CA THR A 6 -23.20 -18.47 -3.56
C THR A 6 -22.68 -18.53 -3.01
N ARG A 7 -22.54 -18.76 -2.84
CA ARG A 7 -21.92 -18.82 -2.41
C ARG A 7 -21.32 -18.45 -1.88
N THR A 8 -21.48 -18.18 -1.76
CA THR A 8 -20.82 -17.83 -1.27
C THR A 8 -20.40 -17.59 -0.54
N GLY A 9 -20.39 -17.42 -0.20
CA GLY A 9 -19.87 -17.10 0.48
C GLY A 9 -19.30 -17.20 1.15
N ARG A 10 -19.07 -17.61 1.03
CA ARG A 10 -18.55 -17.80 1.59
C ARG A 10 -17.71 -17.42 2.11
N THR A 11 -17.49 -17.29 2.09
CA THR A 11 -16.85 -17.02 2.60
C THR A 11 -16.01 -16.62 3.29
N VAL A 12 -15.56 -17.03 3.32
CA VAL A 12 -14.65 -16.94 4.24
C VAL A 12 -13.58 -16.03 3.90
N MET A 13 -13.07 -15.95 2.75
CA MET A 13 -12.07 -15.03 2.40
C MET A 13 -12.73 -13.78 1.97
N LYS A 14 -12.39 -12.70 2.59
CA LYS A 14 -12.94 -11.43 2.24
C LYS A 14 -11.89 -10.60 1.58
N ASN A 15 -11.93 -10.54 0.28
CA ASN A 15 -11.02 -9.69 -0.46
C ASN A 15 -11.68 -8.36 -0.65
N ARG A 16 -11.11 -7.32 -0.09
CA ARG A 16 -11.68 -5.98 -0.18
C ARG A 16 -11.40 -5.38 -1.53
N PRO A 17 -12.36 -4.73 -2.14
CA PRO A 17 -12.11 -4.01 -3.39
C PRO A 17 -11.02 -3.00 -3.18
N GLY A 18 -10.16 -2.83 -4.16
CA GLY A 18 -9.10 -1.84 -4.06
C GLY A 18 -9.67 -0.43 -4.04
N VAL A 19 -9.01 0.46 -3.32
CA VAL A 19 -9.34 1.88 -3.32
C VAL A 19 -8.09 2.64 -3.70
N ALA A 20 -8.27 3.84 -4.21
CA ALA A 20 -7.14 4.64 -4.66
C ALA A 20 -7.39 6.10 -4.35
N TRP A 21 -6.31 6.81 -4.10
CA TRP A 21 -6.33 8.23 -3.86
C TRP A 21 -5.30 8.90 -4.76
N THR A 22 -5.63 10.09 -5.28
CA THR A 22 -4.69 10.91 -5.99
C THR A 22 -4.34 12.08 -5.08
N LEU A 23 -3.05 12.28 -4.85
CA LEU A 23 -2.57 13.29 -3.92
C LEU A 23 -1.63 14.24 -4.65
N GLU A 24 -1.57 15.47 -4.18
CA GLU A 24 -0.57 16.39 -4.70
C GLU A 24 0.81 15.91 -4.29
N ALA A 25 1.77 16.00 -5.20
CA ALA A 25 3.13 15.54 -4.95
C ALA A 25 3.88 16.58 -4.13
N GLN A 26 3.58 16.62 -2.83
CA GLN A 26 4.11 17.60 -1.90
C GLN A 26 4.69 16.88 -0.68
N PRO A 27 5.49 17.58 0.13
CA PRO A 27 6.10 16.94 1.30
C PRO A 27 5.10 16.32 2.26
N TRP A 28 3.87 16.84 2.32
CA TRP A 28 2.87 16.29 3.24
C TRP A 28 2.10 15.10 2.65
N ALA A 29 2.38 14.70 1.41
CA ALA A 29 1.60 13.65 0.77
C ALA A 29 1.66 12.34 1.54
N GLY A 30 2.82 12.00 2.12
CA GLY A 30 2.95 10.76 2.89
C GLY A 30 2.05 10.73 4.11
N ALA A 31 2.00 11.85 4.84
CA ALA A 31 1.13 11.93 6.02
C ALA A 31 -0.34 11.84 5.62
N LYS A 32 -0.71 12.49 4.52
CA LYS A 32 -2.08 12.44 4.06
C LYS A 32 -2.46 11.05 3.58
N ALA A 33 -1.56 10.38 2.86
CA ALA A 33 -1.81 9.02 2.43
C ALA A 33 -2.02 8.10 3.63
N TYR A 34 -1.20 8.22 4.65
CA TYR A 34 -1.35 7.39 5.83
C TYR A 34 -2.69 7.63 6.50
N LYS A 35 -3.13 8.90 6.58
CA LYS A 35 -4.41 9.20 7.20
C LYS A 35 -5.55 8.54 6.43
N GLU A 36 -5.51 8.59 5.10
CA GLU A 36 -6.55 7.97 4.29
C GLU A 36 -6.54 6.45 4.45
N ILE A 37 -5.35 5.86 4.44
CA ILE A 37 -5.24 4.41 4.60
C ILE A 37 -5.74 3.99 5.97
N SER A 38 -5.32 4.68 7.03
CA SER A 38 -5.74 4.27 8.38
C SER A 38 -7.24 4.43 8.57
N THR A 39 -7.83 5.47 7.99
CA THR A 39 -9.27 5.64 8.05
C THR A 39 -9.99 4.47 7.35
N LYS A 40 -9.45 4.04 6.21
CA LYS A 40 -10.05 2.93 5.49
C LYS A 40 -9.90 1.62 6.26
N LEU A 41 -8.76 1.39 6.90
CA LEU A 41 -8.57 0.18 7.69
C LEU A 41 -9.57 0.12 8.85
N ILE A 42 -9.84 1.27 9.47
CA ILE A 42 -10.84 1.31 10.54
C ILE A 42 -12.21 0.91 9.99
N LYS A 43 -12.56 1.44 8.81
CA LYS A 43 -13.85 1.08 8.21
C LYS A 43 -13.91 -0.39 7.86
N TRP A 44 -12.80 -0.99 7.51
CA TRP A 44 -12.75 -2.42 7.19
C TRP A 44 -12.58 -3.28 8.45
N ASN A 45 -12.53 -2.66 9.61
CA ASN A 45 -12.36 -3.33 10.89
C ASN A 45 -11.05 -4.13 10.92
N LEU A 46 -9.99 -3.52 10.41
CA LEU A 46 -8.67 -4.12 10.38
C LEU A 46 -7.73 -3.34 11.26
N ARG A 47 -6.83 -4.05 11.94
CA ARG A 47 -5.81 -3.41 12.75
C ARG A 47 -4.63 -3.06 11.87
N ALA A 48 -4.15 -1.84 11.99
CA ALA A 48 -2.99 -1.42 11.21
C ALA A 48 -1.74 -2.18 11.66
N PRO A 49 -0.97 -2.70 10.72
CA PRO A 49 0.29 -3.35 11.07
C PRO A 49 1.27 -2.37 11.70
N ALA A 50 2.13 -2.86 12.59
CA ALA A 50 3.17 -2.02 13.17
C ALA A 50 4.06 -1.51 12.04
N GLY A 51 4.48 -0.26 12.14
CA GLY A 51 5.34 0.33 11.12
C GLY A 51 4.62 0.84 9.90
N LEU A 52 3.31 0.70 9.83
CA LEU A 52 2.56 1.11 8.65
C LEU A 52 2.77 2.57 8.30
N GLU A 53 2.75 3.46 9.30
CA GLU A 53 2.91 4.88 9.03
C GLU A 53 4.26 5.17 8.37
N ALA A 54 5.34 4.64 8.96
CA ALA A 54 6.67 4.88 8.41
C ALA A 54 6.81 4.29 7.02
N LEU A 55 6.21 3.12 6.78
CA LEU A 55 6.27 2.49 5.47
C LEU A 55 5.54 3.33 4.42
N VAL A 56 4.34 3.78 4.73
CA VAL A 56 3.56 4.58 3.78
C VAL A 56 4.30 5.87 3.47
N ARG A 57 4.82 6.54 4.50
CA ARG A 57 5.57 7.78 4.28
C ARG A 57 6.79 7.55 3.41
N HIS A 58 7.50 6.45 3.61
CA HIS A 58 8.68 6.13 2.81
C HIS A 58 8.31 5.88 1.34
N MET A 59 7.25 5.09 1.11
CA MET A 59 6.82 4.79 -0.25
C MET A 59 6.37 6.05 -0.97
N VAL A 60 5.60 6.88 -0.30
CA VAL A 60 5.08 8.10 -0.93
C VAL A 60 6.22 9.10 -1.19
N ALA A 61 7.15 9.23 -0.25
CA ALA A 61 8.29 10.12 -0.45
C ALA A 61 9.11 9.69 -1.67
N THR A 62 9.22 8.37 -1.89
CA THR A 62 9.96 7.85 -3.02
C THR A 62 9.34 8.30 -4.35
N VAL A 63 8.01 8.23 -4.47
CA VAL A 63 7.37 8.63 -5.72
C VAL A 63 7.22 10.14 -5.84
N VAL A 64 7.09 10.86 -4.72
CA VAL A 64 7.07 12.32 -4.76
C VAL A 64 8.41 12.85 -5.29
N ALA A 65 9.50 12.18 -4.95
CA ALA A 65 10.84 12.62 -5.38
C ALA A 65 11.01 12.56 -6.90
N ASP A 66 10.16 11.83 -7.61
CA ASP A 66 10.25 11.76 -9.06
C ASP A 66 9.77 13.07 -9.73
N GLY A 67 9.19 13.97 -8.97
CA GLY A 67 8.66 15.23 -9.50
C GLY A 67 7.21 15.05 -9.95
N GLY A 68 6.74 15.99 -10.71
CA GLY A 68 5.36 15.94 -11.18
C GLY A 68 4.41 16.61 -10.21
N ARG A 69 3.13 16.58 -10.53
CA ARG A 69 2.12 17.31 -9.78
C ARG A 69 1.33 16.42 -8.84
N HIS A 70 1.18 15.16 -9.19
CA HIS A 70 0.35 14.24 -8.41
C HIS A 70 0.99 12.88 -8.31
N VAL A 71 0.68 12.18 -7.23
CA VAL A 71 1.02 10.77 -7.07
C VAL A 71 -0.26 10.03 -6.73
N SER A 72 -0.28 8.73 -6.97
CA SER A 72 -1.42 7.89 -6.63
C SER A 72 -1.02 6.88 -5.59
N VAL A 73 -1.95 6.57 -4.68
CA VAL A 73 -1.73 5.53 -3.68
C VAL A 73 -2.94 4.60 -3.74
N HIS A 74 -2.68 3.31 -3.84
CA HIS A 74 -3.70 2.28 -3.94
C HIS A 74 -3.59 1.37 -2.74
N LEU A 75 -4.73 0.90 -2.25
CA LEU A 75 -4.81 0.02 -1.11
C LEU A 75 -5.77 -1.10 -1.41
N ALA A 76 -5.39 -2.33 -1.11
CA ALA A 76 -6.27 -3.47 -1.24
C ALA A 76 -5.96 -4.47 -0.15
N GLU A 77 -6.95 -5.27 0.22
CA GLU A 77 -6.76 -6.37 1.15
C GLU A 77 -7.16 -7.65 0.46
N GLN A 78 -6.30 -8.67 0.55
CA GLN A 78 -6.57 -9.96 -0.04
C GLN A 78 -5.93 -11.03 0.82
N SER A 79 -6.71 -12.00 1.25
CA SER A 79 -6.20 -13.15 1.98
C SER A 79 -5.38 -12.77 3.20
N ARG A 80 -5.87 -11.78 3.94
CA ARG A 80 -5.26 -11.32 5.18
C ARG A 80 -3.91 -10.64 4.96
N GLN A 81 -3.73 -10.10 3.78
CA GLN A 81 -2.57 -9.29 3.47
C GLN A 81 -3.02 -7.94 2.95
N LEU A 82 -2.22 -6.94 3.24
CA LEU A 82 -2.50 -5.60 2.79
C LEU A 82 -1.52 -5.27 1.68
N LEU A 83 -2.04 -4.84 0.54
CA LEU A 83 -1.22 -4.41 -0.57
C LEU A 83 -1.29 -2.89 -0.68
N ILE A 84 -0.14 -2.25 -0.74
CA ILE A 84 -0.06 -0.81 -0.93
C ILE A 84 0.78 -0.55 -2.16
N LEU A 85 0.31 0.32 -3.04
CA LEU A 85 1.01 0.67 -4.27
C LEU A 85 1.04 2.18 -4.37
N ALA A 86 2.23 2.74 -4.57
CA ALA A 86 2.39 4.17 -4.82
C ALA A 86 2.94 4.36 -6.22
N MET A 87 2.43 5.34 -6.96
CA MET A 87 2.83 5.60 -8.34
C MET A 87 3.14 7.07 -8.54
N SER A 88 4.24 7.34 -9.26
CA SER A 88 4.65 8.71 -9.50
C SER A 88 4.03 9.33 -10.74
N HIS A 89 3.62 8.53 -11.71
CA HIS A 89 3.13 9.00 -13.01
C HIS A 89 4.19 9.79 -13.79
N GLN A 90 5.47 9.55 -13.47
CA GLN A 90 6.57 10.22 -14.15
C GLN A 90 7.39 9.18 -14.90
N ALA A 91 7.10 9.00 -16.19
CA ALA A 91 7.70 7.95 -16.98
C ALA A 91 9.21 8.10 -17.17
N LYS A 92 9.73 9.31 -16.95
CA LYS A 92 11.16 9.55 -17.15
C LYS A 92 11.88 9.82 -15.85
N ALA A 93 11.37 9.26 -14.76
CA ALA A 93 12.02 9.42 -13.48
C ALA A 93 13.39 8.76 -13.50
N GLY A 94 14.28 9.27 -12.68
CA GLY A 94 15.64 8.75 -12.61
C GLY A 94 15.72 7.41 -11.88
N ALA A 95 16.93 6.93 -11.72
CA ALA A 95 17.17 5.69 -11.01
C ALA A 95 16.75 5.84 -9.54
N ILE A 96 16.29 4.75 -8.96
CA ILE A 96 15.92 4.75 -7.56
C ILE A 96 17.06 4.12 -6.76
N SER A 97 17.25 4.58 -5.54
CA SER A 97 18.28 4.02 -4.68
C SER A 97 17.94 2.58 -4.33
N GLU A 98 18.96 1.73 -4.25
CA GLU A 98 18.74 0.34 -3.86
C GLU A 98 18.26 0.24 -2.42
N ASP A 99 18.43 1.28 -1.62
CA ASP A 99 17.98 1.26 -0.24
C ASP A 99 16.48 1.28 -0.09
N VAL A 100 15.76 1.68 -1.13
CA VAL A 100 14.30 1.82 -1.01
C VAL A 100 13.64 0.49 -0.66
N GLY A 101 14.00 -0.58 -1.37
CA GLY A 101 13.43 -1.89 -1.08
C GLY A 101 13.85 -2.42 0.28
N ALA A 102 15.13 -2.28 0.61
CA ALA A 102 15.62 -2.74 1.91
C ALA A 102 14.91 -2.02 3.04
N ARG A 103 14.67 -0.71 2.89
CA ARG A 103 13.98 0.04 3.90
C ARG A 103 12.54 -0.40 4.06
N MET A 104 11.87 -0.73 2.95
CA MET A 104 10.51 -1.23 3.04
C MET A 104 10.42 -2.52 3.84
N LEU A 105 11.40 -3.42 3.65
CA LEU A 105 11.43 -4.66 4.41
C LEU A 105 11.67 -4.37 5.90
N GLU A 106 12.55 -3.43 6.21
CA GLU A 106 12.78 -3.05 7.61
C GLU A 106 11.52 -2.49 8.25
N LEU A 107 10.68 -1.84 7.47
CA LEU A 107 9.48 -1.19 7.99
C LEU A 107 8.27 -2.13 8.03
N GLY A 108 8.47 -3.39 7.71
CA GLY A 108 7.42 -4.38 7.91
C GLY A 108 6.88 -5.06 6.68
N ALA A 109 7.30 -4.66 5.48
CA ALA A 109 6.82 -5.34 4.29
C ALA A 109 7.35 -6.76 4.26
N VAL A 110 6.51 -7.71 3.94
CA VAL A 110 6.94 -9.09 3.76
C VAL A 110 7.35 -9.34 2.33
N SER A 111 6.94 -8.47 1.42
CA SER A 111 7.36 -8.50 0.03
C SER A 111 7.22 -7.08 -0.51
N CYS A 112 8.10 -6.69 -1.39
CA CYS A 112 8.04 -5.36 -1.97
C CYS A 112 8.85 -5.32 -3.26
N SER A 113 8.59 -4.29 -4.06
CA SER A 113 9.36 -4.08 -5.29
C SER A 113 9.19 -2.65 -5.76
N THR A 114 10.10 -2.23 -6.62
CA THR A 114 9.99 -0.96 -7.33
C THR A 114 10.14 -1.28 -8.81
N GLU A 115 9.33 -0.64 -9.63
CA GLU A 115 9.37 -0.86 -11.07
C GLU A 115 9.16 0.44 -11.81
N MET A 116 9.78 0.56 -12.98
CA MET A 116 9.49 1.66 -13.87
C MET A 116 8.61 1.14 -14.97
N THR A 117 7.43 1.73 -15.14
CA THR A 117 6.51 1.34 -16.20
C THR A 117 6.33 2.49 -17.16
N ALA A 118 5.62 2.26 -18.26
CA ALA A 118 5.34 3.32 -19.21
C ALA A 118 4.55 4.46 -18.57
N GLU A 119 3.84 4.18 -17.49
CA GLU A 119 3.03 5.17 -16.79
C GLU A 119 3.73 5.80 -15.60
N GLY A 120 4.95 5.40 -15.32
CA GLY A 120 5.71 5.96 -14.22
C GLY A 120 6.24 4.91 -13.26
N ARG A 121 6.88 5.39 -12.22
CA ARG A 121 7.45 4.51 -11.21
C ARG A 121 6.36 3.95 -10.31
N GLN A 122 6.45 2.66 -10.04
CA GLN A 122 5.56 1.99 -9.09
C GLN A 122 6.40 1.44 -7.95
N VAL A 123 5.94 1.69 -6.73
CA VAL A 123 6.55 1.15 -5.53
C VAL A 123 5.44 0.40 -4.80
N TRP A 124 5.62 -0.88 -4.53
CA TRP A 124 4.57 -1.62 -3.86
C TRP A 124 5.12 -2.44 -2.69
N ALA A 125 4.25 -2.71 -1.73
CA ALA A 125 4.59 -3.48 -0.54
C ALA A 125 3.38 -4.32 -0.12
N ILE A 126 3.68 -5.51 0.39
CA ILE A 126 2.67 -6.38 0.97
C ILE A 126 3.00 -6.55 2.44
N LEU A 127 1.99 -6.42 3.30
CA LEU A 127 2.14 -6.61 4.73
C LEU A 127 1.14 -7.66 5.19
N ASP A 128 1.56 -8.46 6.17
CA ASP A 128 0.65 -9.41 6.78
C ASP A 128 -0.20 -8.71 7.83
N LEU A 129 -1.48 -9.00 7.83
CA LEU A 129 -2.40 -8.42 8.80
C LEU A 129 -2.51 -9.24 10.07
N THR A 130 -2.14 -10.51 10.02
CA THR A 130 -2.29 -11.37 11.17
C THR A 130 -1.23 -11.12 12.23
N GLY A 131 -0.05 -10.79 11.82
CA GLY A 131 1.05 -10.63 12.75
C GLY A 131 1.40 -11.90 13.50
N PRO A 132 2.46 -11.88 14.28
CA PRO A 132 2.85 -13.02 15.08
C PRO A 132 1.82 -13.28 16.18
N PRO A 133 1.53 -14.52 16.48
CA PRO A 133 0.51 -14.84 17.47
C PRO A 133 0.69 -14.19 18.82
N GLY A 134 1.80 -14.12 19.34
CA GLY A 134 1.98 -13.57 20.67
C GLY A 134 1.68 -12.12 20.83
N ARG A 135 1.41 -11.48 19.78
CA ARG A 135 1.19 -10.10 19.91
C ARG A 135 -0.15 -9.69 20.07
N THR A 136 -0.84 -10.56 20.07
CA THR A 136 -2.07 -10.21 20.16
C THR A 136 -2.40 -9.76 21.32
N GLN A 137 -2.14 -9.69 21.52
CA GLN A 137 -2.47 -9.46 22.56
C GLN A 137 -2.46 -8.58 22.85
#